data_8ab876f9d329e7e294dbda247924355e
#
_entry.id   8ab876f9d329e7e294dbda247924355e
#
_cell.length_a   1.000
_cell.length_b   1.000
_cell.length_c   1.000
_cell.angle_alpha   90.00
_cell.angle_beta   90.00
_cell.angle_gamma   90.00
#
_symmetry.space_group_name_H-M   'P 1'
#
loop_
_entity.id
_entity.type
_entity.pdbx_description
1 polymer ?
#
loop_
_entity_poly.entity_id
_entity_poly.type
_entity_poly.pdbx_seq_one_letter_code
_entity_poly.pdbx_strand_id
1 'polypeptide(L)'
;MSEARQLDLSRVAEVVGIVAVVASLLMVAWELRQNTEATIGETSQGLLTMLVEIDTWLLEPEFAAIAARVDAGERLEDPAEALQYATWIYGKFNLCENVFDRRAAGLIGEDYWLAWEGGCEALLEAPHARQVWAERREWYGPSFRAHFDEKLAAFADEG
;
A
#
# COMPACT_ATOMS: atom_id res chain seq x y z
N MET A 1 -2.58 67.58 -15.33
CA MET A 1 -3.64 66.53 -15.26
C MET A 1 -3.23 65.19 -15.86
N SER A 2 -2.08 65.05 -16.54
CA SER A 2 -1.61 63.82 -17.22
C SER A 2 -0.89 62.84 -16.26
N GLU A 3 -0.02 63.31 -15.38
CA GLU A 3 0.83 62.45 -14.53
C GLU A 3 0.05 61.70 -13.44
N ALA A 4 -0.92 62.35 -12.80
CA ALA A 4 -1.75 61.69 -11.74
C ALA A 4 -2.55 60.50 -12.33
N ARG A 5 -3.00 60.62 -13.59
CA ARG A 5 -3.76 59.58 -14.27
C ARG A 5 -2.88 58.41 -14.71
N GLN A 6 -1.58 58.65 -15.05
CA GLN A 6 -0.61 57.59 -15.35
C GLN A 6 -0.18 56.84 -14.10
N LEU A 7 -0.01 57.49 -12.96
CA LEU A 7 0.32 56.84 -11.68
C LEU A 7 -0.82 55.95 -11.18
N ASP A 8 -2.07 56.34 -11.43
CA ASP A 8 -3.26 55.58 -11.04
C ASP A 8 -3.42 54.30 -11.91
N LEU A 9 -3.17 54.41 -13.21
CA LEU A 9 -3.17 53.27 -14.13
C LEU A 9 -2.06 52.23 -13.83
N SER A 10 -0.86 52.72 -13.45
CA SER A 10 0.28 51.86 -13.07
C SER A 10 -0.04 51.06 -11.80
N ARG A 11 -0.64 51.68 -10.78
CA ARG A 11 -1.06 51.00 -9.54
C ARG A 11 -2.17 49.97 -9.79
N VAL A 12 -3.12 50.30 -10.64
CA VAL A 12 -4.18 49.34 -11.03
C VAL A 12 -3.59 48.15 -11.77
N ALA A 13 -2.67 48.38 -12.70
CA ALA A 13 -2.00 47.28 -13.43
C ALA A 13 -1.17 46.40 -12.47
N GLU A 14 -0.49 46.98 -11.48
CA GLU A 14 0.27 46.24 -10.47
C GLU A 14 -0.66 45.39 -9.59
N VAL A 15 -1.76 45.93 -9.12
CA VAL A 15 -2.74 45.19 -8.30
C VAL A 15 -3.37 44.05 -9.11
N VAL A 16 -3.74 44.30 -10.37
CA VAL A 16 -4.28 43.26 -11.27
C VAL A 16 -3.25 42.15 -11.51
N GLY A 17 -1.97 42.51 -11.72
CA GLY A 17 -0.88 41.56 -11.86
C GLY A 17 -0.71 40.67 -10.61
N ILE A 18 -0.71 41.26 -9.43
CA ILE A 18 -0.62 40.52 -8.16
C ILE A 18 -1.82 39.58 -7.99
N VAL A 19 -3.03 40.07 -8.23
CA VAL A 19 -4.25 39.24 -8.16
C VAL A 19 -4.22 38.08 -9.13
N ALA A 20 -3.75 38.29 -10.37
CA ALA A 20 -3.62 37.25 -11.36
C ALA A 20 -2.61 36.17 -10.96
N VAL A 21 -1.47 36.57 -10.37
CA VAL A 21 -0.47 35.63 -9.85
C VAL A 21 -1.04 34.81 -8.67
N VAL A 22 -1.70 35.46 -7.71
CA VAL A 22 -2.33 34.77 -6.58
C VAL A 22 -3.38 33.79 -7.06
N ALA A 23 -4.24 34.20 -7.99
CA ALA A 23 -5.27 33.32 -8.55
C ALA A 23 -4.65 32.12 -9.25
N SER A 24 -3.57 32.30 -10.02
CA SER A 24 -2.83 31.21 -10.66
C SER A 24 -2.23 30.23 -9.65
N LEU A 25 -1.64 30.75 -8.57
CA LEU A 25 -1.07 29.90 -7.51
C LEU A 25 -2.15 29.10 -6.77
N LEU A 26 -3.32 29.70 -6.52
CA LEU A 26 -4.46 29.00 -5.91
C LEU A 26 -5.00 27.90 -6.84
N MET A 27 -5.05 28.16 -8.15
CA MET A 27 -5.48 27.18 -9.13
C MET A 27 -4.51 25.99 -9.20
N VAL A 28 -3.21 26.25 -9.23
CA VAL A 28 -2.18 25.18 -9.19
C VAL A 28 -2.26 24.38 -7.89
N ALA A 29 -2.43 25.04 -6.76
CA ALA A 29 -2.58 24.35 -5.48
C ALA A 29 -3.84 23.46 -5.45
N TRP A 30 -4.93 23.90 -6.05
CA TRP A 30 -6.15 23.11 -6.17
C TRP A 30 -5.98 21.92 -7.10
N GLU A 31 -5.34 22.11 -8.26
CA GLU A 31 -5.03 21.02 -9.21
C GLU A 31 -4.11 19.96 -8.57
N LEU A 32 -3.07 20.38 -7.84
CA LEU A 32 -2.20 19.46 -7.11
C LEU A 32 -2.96 18.63 -6.08
N ARG A 33 -3.87 19.26 -5.34
CA ARG A 33 -4.70 18.56 -4.36
C ARG A 33 -5.62 17.54 -5.03
N GLN A 34 -6.30 17.92 -6.12
CA GLN A 34 -7.16 17.03 -6.88
C GLN A 34 -6.38 15.83 -7.44
N ASN A 35 -5.17 16.08 -7.97
CA ASN A 35 -4.31 15.02 -8.50
C ASN A 35 -3.86 14.06 -7.39
N THR A 36 -3.54 14.57 -6.21
CA THR A 36 -3.18 13.74 -5.06
C THR A 36 -4.36 12.85 -4.61
N GLU A 37 -5.56 13.41 -4.51
CA GLU A 37 -6.77 12.65 -4.15
C GLU A 37 -7.08 11.55 -5.19
N ALA A 38 -6.92 11.84 -6.48
CA ALA A 38 -7.06 10.85 -7.55
C ALA A 38 -6.03 9.72 -7.45
N THR A 39 -4.76 10.07 -7.20
CA THR A 39 -3.67 9.09 -7.04
C THR A 39 -3.92 8.17 -5.84
N ILE A 40 -4.43 8.70 -4.72
CA ILE A 40 -4.80 7.89 -3.54
C ILE A 40 -5.92 6.90 -3.92
N GLY A 41 -6.94 7.36 -4.65
CA GLY A 41 -8.04 6.50 -5.10
C GLY A 41 -7.57 5.36 -6.03
N GLU A 42 -6.76 5.68 -7.03
CA GLU A 42 -6.17 4.70 -7.96
C GLU A 42 -5.27 3.69 -7.22
N THR A 43 -4.49 4.18 -6.24
CA THR A 43 -3.65 3.35 -5.39
C THR A 43 -4.46 2.32 -4.63
N SER A 44 -5.53 2.74 -3.98
CA SER A 44 -6.40 1.85 -3.20
C SER A 44 -7.09 0.80 -4.08
N GLN A 45 -7.56 1.19 -5.27
CA GLN A 45 -8.13 0.25 -6.23
C GLN A 45 -7.11 -0.76 -6.74
N GLY A 46 -5.88 -0.32 -7.02
CA GLY A 46 -4.78 -1.20 -7.44
C GLY A 46 -4.45 -2.26 -6.40
N LEU A 47 -4.42 -1.90 -5.12
CA LEU A 47 -4.19 -2.84 -4.02
C LEU A 47 -5.31 -3.88 -3.90
N LEU A 48 -6.57 -3.45 -4.02
CA LEU A 48 -7.71 -4.38 -4.01
C LEU A 48 -7.69 -5.32 -5.21
N THR A 49 -7.30 -4.83 -6.38
CA THR A 49 -7.17 -5.67 -7.58
C THR A 49 -6.09 -6.74 -7.37
N MET A 50 -4.92 -6.37 -6.85
CA MET A 50 -3.86 -7.34 -6.52
C MET A 50 -4.32 -8.38 -5.50
N LEU A 51 -5.06 -7.97 -4.46
CA LEU A 51 -5.62 -8.90 -3.48
C LEU A 51 -6.57 -9.91 -4.14
N VAL A 52 -7.50 -9.42 -4.96
CA VAL A 52 -8.46 -10.28 -5.67
C VAL A 52 -7.73 -11.24 -6.62
N GLU A 53 -6.73 -10.79 -7.35
CA GLU A 53 -5.94 -11.64 -8.25
C GLU A 53 -5.22 -12.76 -7.47
N ILE A 54 -4.63 -12.46 -6.32
CA ILE A 54 -4.01 -13.48 -5.46
C ILE A 54 -5.06 -14.45 -4.92
N ASP A 55 -6.22 -13.94 -4.49
CA ASP A 55 -7.27 -14.75 -3.87
C ASP A 55 -8.09 -15.55 -4.88
N THR A 56 -8.02 -15.24 -6.20
CA THR A 56 -8.62 -16.08 -7.23
C THR A 56 -8.06 -17.51 -7.23
N TRP A 57 -6.86 -17.74 -6.73
CA TRP A 57 -6.32 -19.09 -6.57
C TRP A 57 -7.15 -19.97 -5.64
N LEU A 58 -7.77 -19.38 -4.61
CA LEU A 58 -8.67 -20.08 -3.71
C LEU A 58 -9.99 -20.51 -4.37
N LEU A 59 -10.31 -19.99 -5.55
CA LEU A 59 -11.48 -20.40 -6.32
C LEU A 59 -11.20 -21.66 -7.14
N GLU A 60 -9.93 -22.02 -7.33
CA GLU A 60 -9.54 -23.26 -7.99
C GLU A 60 -9.68 -24.43 -7.00
N PRO A 61 -10.53 -25.44 -7.28
CA PRO A 61 -10.84 -26.48 -6.29
C PRO A 61 -9.60 -27.25 -5.81
N GLU A 62 -8.62 -27.44 -6.68
CA GLU A 62 -7.37 -28.15 -6.36
C GLU A 62 -6.55 -27.33 -5.36
N PHE A 63 -6.39 -26.03 -5.58
CA PHE A 63 -5.66 -25.15 -4.67
C PHE A 63 -6.43 -24.94 -3.36
N ALA A 64 -7.75 -24.78 -3.40
CA ALA A 64 -8.59 -24.68 -2.21
C ALA A 64 -8.44 -25.90 -1.29
N ALA A 65 -8.32 -27.09 -1.86
CA ALA A 65 -8.07 -28.32 -1.08
C ALA A 65 -6.69 -28.31 -0.42
N ILE A 66 -5.65 -27.80 -1.09
CA ILE A 66 -4.30 -27.61 -0.50
C ILE A 66 -4.38 -26.64 0.67
N ALA A 67 -4.98 -25.47 0.47
CA ALA A 67 -5.11 -24.44 1.51
C ALA A 67 -5.88 -24.97 2.73
N ALA A 68 -7.00 -25.67 2.52
CA ALA A 68 -7.78 -26.27 3.62
C ALA A 68 -7.01 -27.32 4.43
N ARG A 69 -6.13 -28.09 3.80
CA ARG A 69 -5.27 -29.07 4.50
C ARG A 69 -4.22 -28.35 5.35
N VAL A 70 -3.62 -27.28 4.81
CA VAL A 70 -2.67 -26.47 5.57
C VAL A 70 -3.34 -25.77 6.76
N ASP A 71 -4.55 -25.25 6.58
CA ASP A 71 -5.34 -24.61 7.66
C ASP A 71 -5.72 -25.63 8.75
N ALA A 72 -5.89 -26.90 8.36
CA ALA A 72 -6.08 -28.01 9.31
C ALA A 72 -4.77 -28.45 10.01
N GLY A 73 -3.64 -27.81 9.72
CA GLY A 73 -2.33 -28.13 10.29
C GLY A 73 -1.57 -29.25 9.59
N GLU A 74 -2.02 -29.67 8.41
CA GLU A 74 -1.35 -30.71 7.64
C GLU A 74 -0.07 -30.17 7.02
N ARG A 75 1.00 -30.98 7.04
CA ARG A 75 2.23 -30.67 6.34
C ARG A 75 2.12 -31.14 4.89
N LEU A 76 2.42 -30.27 3.94
CA LEU A 76 2.47 -30.62 2.53
C LEU A 76 3.74 -31.43 2.22
N GLU A 77 3.56 -32.69 1.85
CA GLU A 77 4.66 -33.59 1.49
C GLU A 77 4.98 -33.56 -0.01
N ASP A 78 3.98 -33.25 -0.86
CA ASP A 78 4.18 -33.07 -2.29
C ASP A 78 4.89 -31.73 -2.56
N PRO A 79 6.09 -31.76 -3.20
CA PRO A 79 6.84 -30.56 -3.51
C PRO A 79 6.10 -29.57 -4.42
N ALA A 80 5.22 -30.07 -5.30
CA ALA A 80 4.45 -29.20 -6.20
C ALA A 80 3.36 -28.46 -5.43
N GLU A 81 2.63 -29.12 -4.53
CA GLU A 81 1.66 -28.50 -3.65
C GLU A 81 2.33 -27.49 -2.70
N ALA A 82 3.45 -27.87 -2.11
CA ALA A 82 4.22 -26.99 -1.22
C ALA A 82 4.70 -25.73 -1.95
N LEU A 83 5.16 -25.88 -3.22
CA LEU A 83 5.58 -24.74 -4.04
C LEU A 83 4.39 -23.82 -4.40
N GLN A 84 3.23 -24.38 -4.76
CA GLN A 84 2.04 -23.62 -5.06
C GLN A 84 1.59 -22.80 -3.86
N TYR A 85 1.49 -23.44 -2.68
CA TYR A 85 1.10 -22.76 -1.46
C TYR A 85 2.11 -21.69 -1.05
N ALA A 86 3.42 -22.00 -1.09
CA ALA A 86 4.47 -21.04 -0.80
C ALA A 86 4.45 -19.84 -1.76
N THR A 87 4.11 -20.06 -3.04
CA THR A 87 4.01 -18.97 -4.02
C THR A 87 2.81 -18.07 -3.74
N TRP A 88 1.68 -18.62 -3.33
CA TRP A 88 0.50 -17.86 -2.93
C TRP A 88 0.79 -17.01 -1.68
N ILE A 89 1.39 -17.58 -0.63
CA ILE A 89 1.83 -16.86 0.58
C ILE A 89 2.83 -15.76 0.23
N TYR A 90 3.78 -16.04 -0.67
CA TYR A 90 4.72 -15.04 -1.15
C TYR A 90 4.01 -13.86 -1.84
N GLY A 91 2.98 -14.12 -2.64
CA GLY A 91 2.13 -13.09 -3.22
C GLY A 91 1.46 -12.21 -2.16
N LYS A 92 0.99 -12.79 -1.06
CA LYS A 92 0.42 -12.06 0.09
C LYS A 92 1.47 -11.16 0.76
N PHE A 93 2.67 -11.64 1.00
CA PHE A 93 3.74 -10.82 1.58
C PHE A 93 4.17 -9.68 0.66
N ASN A 94 4.24 -9.91 -0.66
CA ASN A 94 4.50 -8.83 -1.63
C ASN A 94 3.41 -7.75 -1.59
N LEU A 95 2.16 -8.16 -1.42
CA LEU A 95 1.07 -7.22 -1.25
C LEU A 95 1.22 -6.41 0.04
N CYS A 96 1.58 -7.05 1.14
CA CYS A 96 1.84 -6.38 2.42
C CYS A 96 2.99 -5.36 2.32
N GLU A 97 4.10 -5.72 1.67
CA GLU A 97 5.20 -4.78 1.41
C GLU A 97 4.73 -3.60 0.57
N ASN A 98 3.96 -3.86 -0.48
CA ASN A 98 3.43 -2.81 -1.35
C ASN A 98 2.54 -1.81 -0.59
N VAL A 99 1.69 -2.31 0.32
CA VAL A 99 0.85 -1.47 1.20
C VAL A 99 1.72 -0.66 2.16
N PHE A 100 2.72 -1.30 2.78
CA PHE A 100 3.67 -0.67 3.69
C PHE A 100 4.41 0.49 3.01
N ASP A 101 4.94 0.27 1.80
CA ASP A 101 5.66 1.29 1.04
C ASP A 101 4.75 2.45 0.64
N ARG A 102 3.49 2.18 0.28
CA ARG A 102 2.51 3.22 -0.06
C ARG A 102 2.11 4.07 1.14
N ARG A 103 2.03 3.46 2.33
CA ARG A 103 1.88 4.22 3.58
C ARG A 103 3.08 5.14 3.80
N ALA A 104 4.29 4.61 3.70
CA ALA A 104 5.52 5.38 3.87
C ALA A 104 5.62 6.56 2.86
N ALA A 105 5.09 6.37 1.66
CA ALA A 105 4.99 7.41 0.63
C ALA A 105 3.82 8.39 0.82
N GLY A 106 2.95 8.19 1.83
CA GLY A 106 1.77 9.02 2.07
C GLY A 106 0.65 8.85 1.05
N LEU A 107 0.65 7.72 0.31
CA LEU A 107 -0.33 7.40 -0.73
C LEU A 107 -1.57 6.66 -0.21
N ILE A 108 -1.57 6.27 1.07
CA ILE A 108 -2.73 5.71 1.78
C ILE A 108 -2.86 6.35 3.15
N GLY A 109 -4.10 6.50 3.62
CA GLY A 109 -4.40 7.05 4.94
C GLY A 109 -4.17 6.05 6.08
N GLU A 110 -4.07 6.56 7.30
CA GLU A 110 -3.78 5.74 8.49
C GLU A 110 -4.88 4.69 8.75
N ASP A 111 -6.15 5.03 8.65
CA ASP A 111 -7.26 4.09 8.85
C ASP A 111 -7.21 2.93 7.84
N TYR A 112 -6.84 3.24 6.59
CA TYR A 112 -6.69 2.23 5.55
C TYR A 112 -5.49 1.32 5.83
N TRP A 113 -4.37 1.91 6.29
CA TRP A 113 -3.19 1.16 6.71
C TRP A 113 -3.51 0.18 7.83
N LEU A 114 -4.18 0.63 8.91
CA LEU A 114 -4.50 -0.22 10.06
C LEU A 114 -5.33 -1.46 9.67
N ALA A 115 -6.27 -1.30 8.72
CA ALA A 115 -7.04 -2.42 8.20
C ALA A 115 -6.15 -3.45 7.47
N TRP A 116 -5.19 -2.98 6.68
CA TRP A 116 -4.24 -3.84 5.96
C TRP A 116 -3.21 -4.47 6.89
N GLU A 117 -2.68 -3.72 7.85
CA GLU A 117 -1.70 -4.20 8.82
C GLU A 117 -2.24 -5.43 9.56
N GLY A 118 -3.47 -5.36 10.08
CA GLY A 118 -4.10 -6.50 10.72
C GLY A 118 -4.23 -7.74 9.82
N GLY A 119 -4.56 -7.55 8.53
CA GLY A 119 -4.58 -8.64 7.56
C GLY A 119 -3.20 -9.23 7.28
N CYS A 120 -2.16 -8.39 7.25
CA CYS A 120 -0.78 -8.84 7.07
C CYS A 120 -0.24 -9.57 8.31
N GLU A 121 -0.58 -9.11 9.52
CA GLU A 121 -0.23 -9.78 10.77
C GLU A 121 -0.89 -11.16 10.88
N ALA A 122 -2.15 -11.29 10.45
CA ALA A 122 -2.86 -12.57 10.44
C ALA A 122 -2.14 -13.65 9.60
N LEU A 123 -1.33 -13.28 8.60
CA LEU A 123 -0.48 -14.25 7.88
C LEU A 123 0.53 -14.92 8.81
N LEU A 124 1.00 -14.22 9.84
CA LEU A 124 1.98 -14.74 10.79
C LEU A 124 1.40 -15.77 11.77
N GLU A 125 0.07 -15.87 11.87
CA GLU A 125 -0.57 -16.93 12.66
C GLU A 125 -0.34 -18.31 12.05
N ALA A 126 -0.23 -18.39 10.71
CA ALA A 126 -0.02 -19.64 10.00
C ALA A 126 1.45 -20.10 10.04
N PRO A 127 1.76 -21.31 10.56
CA PRO A 127 3.13 -21.81 10.64
C PRO A 127 3.85 -21.86 9.28
N HIS A 128 3.13 -22.23 8.23
CA HIS A 128 3.68 -22.29 6.86
C HIS A 128 4.04 -20.91 6.31
N ALA A 129 3.24 -19.88 6.63
CA ALA A 129 3.58 -18.52 6.22
C ALA A 129 4.84 -18.02 6.95
N ARG A 130 5.00 -18.33 8.24
CA ARG A 130 6.24 -18.03 8.96
C ARG A 130 7.46 -18.73 8.36
N GLN A 131 7.30 -19.97 7.90
CA GLN A 131 8.37 -20.67 7.20
C GLN A 131 8.73 -19.98 5.88
N VAL A 132 7.75 -19.62 5.05
CA VAL A 132 7.97 -18.86 3.81
C VAL A 132 8.66 -17.53 4.08
N TRP A 133 8.24 -16.82 5.15
CA TRP A 133 8.93 -15.60 5.57
C TRP A 133 10.39 -15.85 5.90
N ALA A 134 10.68 -16.82 6.76
CA ALA A 134 12.05 -17.15 7.17
C ALA A 134 12.97 -17.49 5.98
N GLU A 135 12.44 -18.18 4.96
CA GLU A 135 13.19 -18.58 3.76
C GLU A 135 13.42 -17.42 2.77
N ARG A 136 12.50 -16.42 2.73
CA ARG A 136 12.49 -15.41 1.66
C ARG A 136 12.58 -13.97 2.14
N ARG A 137 12.69 -13.72 3.43
CA ARG A 137 12.72 -12.37 4.01
C ARG A 137 13.77 -11.45 3.39
N GLU A 138 14.89 -12.00 2.93
CA GLU A 138 15.96 -11.22 2.30
C GLU A 138 15.58 -10.64 0.92
N TRP A 139 14.43 -11.03 0.36
CA TRP A 139 13.92 -10.50 -0.89
C TRP A 139 13.12 -9.20 -0.71
N TYR A 140 12.78 -8.86 0.53
CA TYR A 140 12.00 -7.67 0.89
C TYR A 140 12.89 -6.49 1.31
N GLY A 141 12.35 -5.27 1.19
CA GLY A 141 13.05 -4.05 1.60
C GLY A 141 13.40 -4.02 3.10
N PRO A 142 14.53 -3.42 3.48
CA PRO A 142 15.00 -3.45 4.88
C PRO A 142 13.99 -2.91 5.89
N SER A 143 13.26 -1.86 5.53
CA SER A 143 12.27 -1.23 6.42
C SER A 143 11.07 -2.14 6.66
N PHE A 144 10.55 -2.79 5.60
CA PHE A 144 9.46 -3.75 5.71
C PHE A 144 9.90 -4.98 6.51
N ARG A 145 11.10 -5.52 6.25
CA ARG A 145 11.66 -6.63 7.04
C ARG A 145 11.71 -6.33 8.52
N ALA A 146 12.26 -5.16 8.88
CA ALA A 146 12.36 -4.76 10.28
C ALA A 146 10.98 -4.68 10.96
N HIS A 147 10.00 -4.09 10.27
CA HIS A 147 8.63 -4.01 10.75
C HIS A 147 7.99 -5.39 10.95
N PHE A 148 8.15 -6.28 9.96
CA PHE A 148 7.55 -7.61 10.00
C PHE A 148 8.22 -8.55 10.99
N ASP A 149 9.54 -8.45 11.16
CA ASP A 149 10.30 -9.20 12.17
C ASP A 149 9.92 -8.77 13.59
N GLU A 150 9.64 -7.48 13.81
CA GLU A 150 9.13 -6.97 15.10
C GLU A 150 7.76 -7.58 15.44
N LYS A 151 6.85 -7.63 14.46
CA LYS A 151 5.55 -8.27 14.63
C LYS A 151 5.68 -9.77 14.92
N LEU A 152 6.55 -10.45 14.19
CA LEU A 152 6.81 -11.88 14.40
C LEU A 152 7.38 -12.18 15.79
N ALA A 153 8.25 -11.31 16.32
CA ALA A 153 8.78 -11.45 17.67
C ALA A 153 7.68 -11.30 18.73
N ALA A 154 6.75 -10.35 18.55
CA ALA A 154 5.61 -10.15 19.45
C ALA A 154 4.71 -11.40 19.51
N PHE A 155 4.45 -12.06 18.36
CA PHE A 155 3.71 -13.33 18.32
C PHE A 155 4.39 -14.48 19.10
N ALA A 156 5.72 -14.49 19.11
CA ALA A 156 6.48 -15.53 19.80
C ALA A 156 6.46 -15.37 21.34
N ASP A 157 6.25 -14.16 21.84
CA ASP A 157 6.22 -13.84 23.27
C ASP A 157 4.81 -14.07 23.89
N GLU A 158 3.76 -14.13 23.07
CA GLU A 158 2.36 -14.33 23.52
C GLU A 158 1.92 -15.81 23.57
N GLY A 159 2.70 -16.75 23.05
CA GLY A 159 2.40 -18.19 22.94
C GLY A 159 3.29 -19.06 23.82
#